data_dcc4bbe352a4c1c8e7dc93d41f019a9f
#
_entry.id   dcc4bbe352a4c1c8e7dc93d41f019a9f
#
_cell.length_a   1.000
_cell.length_b   1.000
_cell.length_c   1.000
_cell.angle_alpha   90.00
_cell.angle_beta   90.00
_cell.angle_gamma   90.00
#
_symmetry.space_group_name_H-M   'P 1'
#
loop_
_entity.id
_entity.type
_entity.pdbx_description
1 polymer ?
#
loop_
_entity_poly.entity_id
_entity_poly.type
_entity_poly.pdbx_seq_one_letter_code
_entity_poly.pdbx_strand_id
1 'polypeptide(L)'
;MDSLRVEAAVTLGAFDLDVELDVQAGRCLALAGPSGAGKSTLLRVAAGLLRPGSGRVSCGEAVWLDTAAGVDVAPERRGCGYVFQDYALFEHLRVWQNVGYALPRRERRAAAAPLLERFGLTHLSDARPRTLSGGERQRVALARALARRPSVLLLDEPLSALDARTRASATRELAALLREAEVPCVLVTHDFTEAAVLGDEVAVIDGGRLVQRGTPAALAATPRSAFVADFTGAVVLRGTAQSRSDGLTLVDLDGGGQVASTDAGEGAVAASVFPWEIAVEPAGAAHPGSARNRIAAEVVSVTPVGGRVRLGLLAGQPLAAEVSEAAVRDLALAPGVRVAATWKATATRLIAG
;
A
#
# COMPACT_ATOMS: atom_id res chain seq x y z
N MET A 1 21.35 -12.41 12.44
CA MET A 1 20.28 -11.39 12.45
C MET A 1 19.00 -12.07 12.05
N ASP A 2 17.95 -11.87 12.81
CA ASP A 2 16.69 -12.59 12.62
C ASP A 2 15.99 -12.10 11.36
N SER A 3 15.72 -12.97 10.40
CA SER A 3 14.89 -12.72 9.24
C SER A 3 13.57 -13.46 9.40
N LEU A 4 12.45 -12.84 9.03
CA LEU A 4 11.18 -13.54 8.91
C LEU A 4 11.13 -14.25 7.55
N ARG A 5 10.74 -15.51 7.53
CA ARG A 5 10.37 -16.24 6.30
C ARG A 5 9.00 -16.85 6.47
N VAL A 6 8.15 -16.67 5.46
CA VAL A 6 6.79 -17.20 5.43
C VAL A 6 6.55 -17.85 4.08
N GLU A 7 6.29 -19.14 4.11
CA GLU A 7 5.79 -19.94 2.99
C GLU A 7 4.42 -20.45 3.41
N ALA A 8 3.37 -20.13 2.67
CA ALA A 8 2.03 -20.50 3.06
C ALA A 8 1.14 -20.80 1.86
N ALA A 9 0.58 -21.98 1.84
CA ALA A 9 -0.53 -22.36 0.98
C ALA A 9 -1.80 -22.55 1.82
N VAL A 10 -2.82 -21.74 1.56
CA VAL A 10 -4.07 -21.69 2.32
C VAL A 10 -5.24 -21.73 1.35
N THR A 11 -6.16 -22.68 1.54
CA THR A 11 -7.44 -22.73 0.82
C THR A 11 -8.56 -22.27 1.75
N LEU A 12 -9.29 -21.23 1.39
CA LEU A 12 -10.45 -20.67 2.11
C LEU A 12 -11.67 -20.62 1.19
N GLY A 13 -12.44 -21.68 1.19
CA GLY A 13 -13.57 -21.83 0.24
C GLY A 13 -13.08 -21.88 -1.21
N ALA A 14 -13.43 -20.88 -2.02
CA ALA A 14 -13.01 -20.79 -3.42
C ALA A 14 -11.71 -19.95 -3.60
N PHE A 15 -11.09 -19.47 -2.51
CA PHE A 15 -9.90 -18.65 -2.56
C PHE A 15 -8.66 -19.47 -2.15
N ASP A 16 -7.64 -19.46 -3.01
CA ASP A 16 -6.36 -20.08 -2.75
C ASP A 16 -5.26 -19.01 -2.61
N LEU A 17 -4.55 -19.06 -1.50
CA LEU A 17 -3.33 -18.27 -1.26
C LEU A 17 -2.12 -19.19 -1.36
N ASP A 18 -1.16 -18.81 -2.18
CA ASP A 18 0.13 -19.51 -2.32
C ASP A 18 1.23 -18.45 -2.46
N VAL A 19 1.87 -18.14 -1.33
CA VAL A 19 2.81 -17.02 -1.23
C VAL A 19 4.03 -17.40 -0.42
N GLU A 20 5.19 -17.02 -0.95
CA GLU A 20 6.47 -17.03 -0.25
C GLU A 20 6.99 -15.62 -0.11
N LEU A 21 7.45 -15.25 1.09
CA LEU A 21 8.13 -13.98 1.35
C LEU A 21 9.20 -14.12 2.44
N ASP A 22 10.19 -13.25 2.36
CA ASP A 22 11.23 -13.07 3.37
C ASP A 22 11.40 -11.59 3.70
N VAL A 23 11.73 -11.29 4.95
CA VAL A 23 12.00 -9.92 5.42
C VAL A 23 13.20 -9.95 6.34
N GLN A 24 14.22 -9.18 6.01
CA GLN A 24 15.45 -9.10 6.82
C GLN A 24 15.22 -8.26 8.09
N ALA A 25 16.04 -8.50 9.12
CA ALA A 25 16.05 -7.68 10.33
C ALA A 25 16.25 -6.19 9.99
N GLY A 26 15.53 -5.32 10.67
CA GLY A 26 15.58 -3.86 10.46
C GLY A 26 14.97 -3.40 9.13
N ARG A 27 14.32 -4.30 8.37
CA ARG A 27 13.62 -3.96 7.12
C ARG A 27 12.11 -4.06 7.28
N CYS A 28 11.41 -3.19 6.58
CA CYS A 28 9.96 -3.20 6.47
C CYS A 28 9.54 -3.58 5.06
N LEU A 29 8.75 -4.66 4.94
CA LEU A 29 8.09 -5.06 3.70
C LEU A 29 6.64 -4.57 3.74
N ALA A 30 6.30 -3.63 2.86
CA ALA A 30 4.91 -3.23 2.65
C ALA A 30 4.20 -4.25 1.76
N LEU A 31 3.09 -4.80 2.25
CA LEU A 31 2.28 -5.79 1.54
C LEU A 31 1.02 -5.12 1.01
N ALA A 32 0.91 -5.01 -0.31
CA ALA A 32 -0.20 -4.40 -1.01
C ALA A 32 -0.97 -5.42 -1.86
N GLY A 33 -2.14 -5.05 -2.34
CA GLY A 33 -2.97 -5.88 -3.20
C GLY A 33 -4.44 -5.52 -3.09
N PRO A 34 -5.30 -5.98 -4.01
CA PRO A 34 -6.73 -5.78 -3.96
C PRO A 34 -7.37 -6.25 -2.65
N SER A 35 -8.58 -5.78 -2.34
CA SER A 35 -9.36 -6.33 -1.24
C SER A 35 -9.62 -7.82 -1.51
N GLY A 36 -9.46 -8.66 -0.48
CA GLY A 36 -9.60 -10.11 -0.62
C GLY A 36 -8.38 -10.85 -1.19
N ALA A 37 -7.28 -10.17 -1.56
CA ALA A 37 -6.08 -10.82 -2.12
C ALA A 37 -5.32 -11.74 -1.14
N GLY A 38 -5.67 -11.78 0.15
CA GLY A 38 -5.06 -12.67 1.14
C GLY A 38 -4.00 -12.02 2.04
N LYS A 39 -3.80 -10.71 1.99
CA LYS A 39 -2.78 -9.99 2.79
C LYS A 39 -2.91 -10.24 4.29
N SER A 40 -4.07 -9.98 4.89
CA SER A 40 -4.32 -10.23 6.32
C SER A 40 -4.29 -11.73 6.65
N THR A 41 -4.67 -12.61 5.71
CA THR A 41 -4.54 -14.06 5.85
C THR A 41 -3.09 -14.45 6.04
N LEU A 42 -2.18 -13.91 5.22
CA LEU A 42 -0.75 -14.17 5.33
C LEU A 42 -0.17 -13.69 6.67
N LEU A 43 -0.56 -12.47 7.13
CA LEU A 43 -0.17 -11.99 8.45
C LEU A 43 -0.65 -12.91 9.57
N ARG A 44 -1.91 -13.39 9.48
CA ARG A 44 -2.48 -14.33 10.47
C ARG A 44 -1.76 -15.67 10.48
N VAL A 45 -1.32 -16.18 9.32
CA VAL A 45 -0.47 -17.37 9.25
C VAL A 45 0.86 -17.12 9.94
N ALA A 46 1.54 -16.02 9.65
CA ALA A 46 2.80 -15.67 10.28
C ALA A 46 2.66 -15.55 11.81
N ALA A 47 1.57 -14.95 12.29
CA ALA A 47 1.27 -14.81 13.72
C ALA A 47 0.81 -16.11 14.40
N GLY A 48 0.47 -17.17 13.65
CA GLY A 48 -0.11 -18.42 14.17
C GLY A 48 -1.59 -18.33 14.51
N LEU A 49 -2.28 -17.28 14.04
CA LEU A 49 -3.72 -17.08 14.20
C LEU A 49 -4.54 -17.85 13.16
N LEU A 50 -3.88 -18.33 12.11
CA LEU A 50 -4.44 -19.20 11.09
C LEU A 50 -3.42 -20.28 10.74
N ARG A 51 -3.87 -21.54 10.68
CA ARG A 51 -3.04 -22.66 10.22
C ARG A 51 -3.23 -22.84 8.71
N PRO A 52 -2.14 -22.82 7.92
CA PRO A 52 -2.22 -23.11 6.49
C PRO A 52 -2.39 -24.62 6.24
N GLY A 53 -2.83 -24.99 5.03
CA GLY A 53 -2.87 -26.36 4.57
C GLY A 53 -1.46 -26.96 4.43
N SER A 54 -0.52 -26.16 3.89
CA SER A 54 0.91 -26.48 3.86
C SER A 54 1.72 -25.18 3.96
N GLY A 55 2.94 -25.29 4.50
CA GLY A 55 3.85 -24.16 4.58
C GLY A 55 4.81 -24.21 5.75
N ARG A 56 5.66 -23.18 5.80
CA ARG A 56 6.68 -23.00 6.83
C ARG A 56 6.76 -21.53 7.24
N VAL A 57 6.88 -21.28 8.54
CA VAL A 57 7.13 -19.95 9.10
C VAL A 57 8.30 -20.03 10.05
N SER A 58 9.30 -19.17 9.85
CA SER A 58 10.46 -19.08 10.75
C SER A 58 10.87 -17.62 10.96
N CYS A 59 11.45 -17.34 12.14
CA CYS A 59 12.08 -16.05 12.46
C CYS A 59 13.46 -16.35 13.04
N GLY A 60 14.51 -15.90 12.35
CA GLY A 60 15.87 -16.34 12.64
C GLY A 60 15.99 -17.88 12.59
N GLU A 61 16.54 -18.47 13.63
CA GLU A 61 16.66 -19.94 13.78
C GLU A 61 15.39 -20.61 14.29
N ALA A 62 14.44 -19.83 14.82
CA ALA A 62 13.21 -20.35 15.40
C ALA A 62 12.19 -20.72 14.32
N VAL A 63 11.84 -22.00 14.20
CA VAL A 63 10.75 -22.48 13.35
C VAL A 63 9.44 -22.41 14.15
N TRP A 64 8.50 -21.59 13.67
CA TRP A 64 7.20 -21.39 14.31
C TRP A 64 6.10 -22.29 13.73
N LEU A 65 6.24 -22.61 12.45
CA LEU A 65 5.35 -23.53 11.73
C LEU A 65 6.20 -24.34 10.74
N ASP A 66 5.94 -25.62 10.67
CA ASP A 66 6.38 -26.51 9.59
C ASP A 66 5.37 -27.64 9.48
N THR A 67 4.52 -27.57 8.48
CA THR A 67 3.42 -28.54 8.30
C THR A 67 3.93 -29.93 7.97
N ALA A 68 5.08 -30.05 7.28
CA ALA A 68 5.69 -31.33 6.93
C ALA A 68 6.34 -32.00 8.16
N ALA A 69 6.94 -31.20 9.05
CA ALA A 69 7.57 -31.69 10.29
C ALA A 69 6.60 -31.74 11.48
N GLY A 70 5.34 -31.30 11.30
CA GLY A 70 4.34 -31.28 12.39
C GLY A 70 4.60 -30.21 13.46
N VAL A 71 5.41 -29.18 13.15
CA VAL A 71 5.69 -28.08 14.07
C VAL A 71 4.58 -27.04 13.96
N ASP A 72 3.99 -26.64 15.09
CA ASP A 72 3.00 -25.57 15.15
C ASP A 72 3.09 -24.86 16.51
N VAL A 73 3.87 -23.79 16.58
CA VAL A 73 4.04 -22.99 17.78
C VAL A 73 2.83 -22.11 17.99
N ALA A 74 2.22 -22.19 19.18
CA ALA A 74 1.06 -21.38 19.52
C ALA A 74 1.36 -19.87 19.44
N PRO A 75 0.39 -19.01 19.03
CA PRO A 75 0.58 -17.58 18.77
C PRO A 75 1.28 -16.82 19.90
N GLU A 76 0.90 -17.12 21.16
CA GLU A 76 1.46 -16.47 22.34
C GLU A 76 2.94 -16.82 22.61
N ARG A 77 3.44 -17.86 21.98
CA ARG A 77 4.85 -18.30 22.05
C ARG A 77 5.67 -17.87 20.85
N ARG A 78 5.03 -17.38 19.78
CA ARG A 78 5.72 -16.72 18.67
C ARG A 78 6.15 -15.34 19.12
N GLY A 79 7.37 -14.97 18.92
CA GLY A 79 7.91 -13.66 19.28
C GLY A 79 7.39 -12.54 18.38
N CYS A 80 6.09 -12.49 18.10
CA CYS A 80 5.53 -11.47 17.20
C CYS A 80 4.76 -10.37 17.93
N GLY A 81 4.95 -9.12 17.51
CA GLY A 81 4.08 -7.99 17.82
C GLY A 81 3.06 -7.81 16.72
N TYR A 82 1.77 -7.94 17.00
CA TYR A 82 0.69 -7.80 16.03
C TYR A 82 -0.15 -6.56 16.32
N VAL A 83 -0.36 -5.73 15.30
CA VAL A 83 -1.31 -4.61 15.33
C VAL A 83 -2.44 -4.93 14.36
N PHE A 84 -3.64 -5.07 14.89
CA PHE A 84 -4.85 -5.32 14.11
C PHE A 84 -5.40 -4.02 13.51
N GLN A 85 -6.16 -4.12 12.44
CA GLN A 85 -6.77 -3.00 11.72
C GLN A 85 -7.68 -2.15 12.62
N ASP A 86 -8.41 -2.76 13.56
CA ASP A 86 -9.28 -2.11 14.55
C ASP A 86 -8.54 -1.82 15.87
N TYR A 87 -7.19 -2.00 15.87
CA TYR A 87 -6.30 -1.90 17.04
C TYR A 87 -6.56 -2.95 18.13
N ALA A 88 -7.72 -3.57 18.20
CA ALA A 88 -8.14 -4.59 19.16
C ALA A 88 -7.73 -4.25 20.60
N LEU A 89 -7.96 -3.01 21.05
CA LEU A 89 -7.70 -2.60 22.43
C LEU A 89 -8.75 -3.16 23.38
N PHE A 90 -8.30 -3.55 24.56
CA PHE A 90 -9.20 -4.03 25.61
C PHE A 90 -9.93 -2.84 26.23
N GLU A 91 -11.19 -2.63 25.90
CA GLU A 91 -12.01 -1.47 26.31
C GLU A 91 -12.17 -1.35 27.84
N HIS A 92 -12.14 -2.47 28.56
CA HIS A 92 -12.26 -2.53 30.01
C HIS A 92 -10.95 -2.23 30.75
N LEU A 93 -9.81 -2.20 30.04
CA LEU A 93 -8.49 -1.92 30.60
C LEU A 93 -8.06 -0.47 30.34
N ARG A 94 -7.25 0.07 31.25
CA ARG A 94 -6.61 1.38 31.07
C ARG A 94 -5.48 1.28 30.05
N VAL A 95 -4.99 2.42 29.57
CA VAL A 95 -3.91 2.50 28.58
C VAL A 95 -2.66 1.74 29.04
N TRP A 96 -2.16 1.99 30.27
CA TRP A 96 -1.00 1.27 30.79
C TRP A 96 -1.23 -0.25 30.91
N GLN A 97 -2.48 -0.67 31.19
CA GLN A 97 -2.84 -2.09 31.28
C GLN A 97 -2.91 -2.74 29.91
N ASN A 98 -3.36 -2.00 28.89
CA ASN A 98 -3.30 -2.46 27.49
C ASN A 98 -1.85 -2.68 27.06
N VAL A 99 -0.98 -1.70 27.26
CA VAL A 99 0.45 -1.78 26.89
C VAL A 99 1.13 -2.94 27.61
N GLY A 100 0.94 -3.05 28.93
CA GLY A 100 1.55 -4.09 29.75
C GLY A 100 0.82 -5.44 29.75
N TYR A 101 -0.24 -5.63 28.94
CA TYR A 101 -1.14 -6.79 29.06
C TYR A 101 -0.42 -8.15 29.00
N ALA A 102 0.50 -8.28 28.08
CA ALA A 102 1.23 -9.53 27.82
C ALA A 102 2.41 -9.76 28.80
N LEU A 103 2.66 -8.84 29.72
CA LEU A 103 3.74 -8.91 30.70
C LEU A 103 3.25 -9.47 32.06
N PRO A 104 4.15 -10.00 32.90
CA PRO A 104 3.81 -10.44 34.24
C PRO A 104 3.14 -9.32 35.04
N ARG A 105 2.06 -9.62 35.78
CA ARG A 105 1.24 -8.61 36.48
C ARG A 105 2.04 -7.62 37.35
N ARG A 106 3.12 -8.09 37.97
CA ARG A 106 3.97 -7.28 38.86
C ARG A 106 4.83 -6.27 38.10
N GLU A 107 5.11 -6.52 36.84
CA GLU A 107 6.01 -5.72 35.99
C GLU A 107 5.25 -4.76 35.07
N ARG A 108 3.95 -4.98 34.84
CA ARG A 108 3.14 -4.30 33.82
C ARG A 108 3.27 -2.79 33.85
N ARG A 109 3.13 -2.16 35.03
CA ARG A 109 3.13 -0.70 35.14
C ARG A 109 4.54 -0.13 34.92
N ALA A 110 5.55 -0.76 35.49
CA ALA A 110 6.94 -0.35 35.35
C ALA A 110 7.42 -0.48 33.89
N ALA A 111 7.08 -1.60 33.24
CA ALA A 111 7.45 -1.85 31.85
C ALA A 111 6.64 -1.02 30.83
N ALA A 112 5.41 -0.65 31.14
CA ALA A 112 4.59 0.22 30.30
C ALA A 112 5.06 1.69 30.34
N ALA A 113 5.60 2.18 31.45
CA ALA A 113 5.96 3.59 31.63
C ALA A 113 6.92 4.13 30.56
N PRO A 114 8.06 3.51 30.26
CA PRO A 114 8.98 4.00 29.22
C PRO A 114 8.37 3.96 27.82
N LEU A 115 7.49 3.00 27.54
CA LEU A 115 6.76 2.94 26.26
C LEU A 115 5.74 4.06 26.18
N LEU A 116 4.99 4.33 27.25
CA LEU A 116 4.03 5.42 27.28
C LEU A 116 4.73 6.79 27.10
N GLU A 117 5.90 6.97 27.67
CA GLU A 117 6.71 8.17 27.48
C GLU A 117 7.16 8.30 26.02
N ARG A 118 7.76 7.23 25.47
CA ARG A 118 8.23 7.18 24.07
C ARG A 118 7.11 7.48 23.05
N PHE A 119 5.88 7.02 23.34
CA PHE A 119 4.71 7.24 22.46
C PHE A 119 3.92 8.51 22.80
N GLY A 120 4.39 9.35 23.74
CA GLY A 120 3.70 10.57 24.15
C GLY A 120 2.36 10.34 24.85
N LEU A 121 2.19 9.18 25.50
CA LEU A 121 0.93 8.72 26.10
C LEU A 121 0.92 8.78 27.63
N THR A 122 1.95 9.33 28.27
CA THR A 122 2.09 9.36 29.74
C THR A 122 0.88 10.01 30.41
N HIS A 123 0.38 11.12 29.85
CA HIS A 123 -0.79 11.86 30.36
C HIS A 123 -2.11 11.10 30.20
N LEU A 124 -2.14 10.06 29.35
CA LEU A 124 -3.30 9.19 29.09
C LEU A 124 -3.19 7.83 29.80
N SER A 125 -2.15 7.62 30.62
CA SER A 125 -1.85 6.31 31.23
C SER A 125 -3.07 5.66 31.90
N ASP A 126 -3.87 6.42 32.61
CA ASP A 126 -5.05 5.93 33.33
C ASP A 126 -6.37 6.07 32.54
N ALA A 127 -6.34 6.61 31.32
CA ALA A 127 -7.49 6.70 30.42
C ALA A 127 -7.92 5.32 29.90
N ARG A 128 -9.13 5.24 29.34
CA ARG A 128 -9.66 4.04 28.68
C ARG A 128 -9.72 4.22 27.18
N PRO A 129 -9.60 3.15 26.35
CA PRO A 129 -9.56 3.24 24.90
C PRO A 129 -10.70 4.06 24.26
N ARG A 130 -11.92 3.97 24.78
CA ARG A 130 -13.10 4.71 24.29
C ARG A 130 -13.00 6.23 24.41
N THR A 131 -12.09 6.75 25.24
CA THR A 131 -11.89 8.20 25.41
C THR A 131 -10.75 8.73 24.56
N LEU A 132 -10.03 7.85 23.85
CA LEU A 132 -8.87 8.19 23.01
C LEU A 132 -9.28 8.57 21.59
N SER A 133 -8.56 9.50 21.01
CA SER A 133 -8.59 9.74 19.56
C SER A 133 -8.07 8.54 18.76
N GLY A 134 -8.32 8.50 17.45
CA GLY A 134 -7.82 7.43 16.58
C GLY A 134 -6.29 7.27 16.64
N GLY A 135 -5.55 8.38 16.57
CA GLY A 135 -4.08 8.37 16.66
C GLY A 135 -3.56 7.92 18.03
N GLU A 136 -4.23 8.27 19.13
CA GLU A 136 -3.86 7.78 20.44
C GLU A 136 -4.11 6.28 20.59
N ARG A 137 -5.25 5.76 20.08
CA ARG A 137 -5.52 4.30 20.05
C ARG A 137 -4.46 3.55 19.26
N GLN A 138 -4.06 4.07 18.11
CA GLN A 138 -2.99 3.51 17.30
C GLN A 138 -1.67 3.44 18.08
N ARG A 139 -1.24 4.54 18.70
CA ARG A 139 0.00 4.58 19.52
C ARG A 139 -0.05 3.60 20.69
N VAL A 140 -1.20 3.44 21.34
CA VAL A 140 -1.38 2.43 22.39
C VAL A 140 -1.22 1.02 21.83
N ALA A 141 -1.77 0.71 20.65
CA ALA A 141 -1.65 -0.60 20.02
C ALA A 141 -0.20 -0.91 19.60
N LEU A 142 0.52 0.07 19.08
CA LEU A 142 1.95 -0.05 18.76
C LEU A 142 2.80 -0.25 20.02
N ALA A 143 2.57 0.54 21.07
CA ALA A 143 3.25 0.39 22.34
C ALA A 143 3.01 -1.01 22.95
N ARG A 144 1.77 -1.54 22.85
CA ARG A 144 1.42 -2.89 23.29
C ARG A 144 2.16 -3.95 22.47
N ALA A 145 2.23 -3.80 21.14
CA ALA A 145 2.92 -4.74 20.27
C ALA A 145 4.43 -4.82 20.57
N LEU A 146 5.06 -3.68 20.93
CA LEU A 146 6.49 -3.59 21.27
C LEU A 146 6.81 -3.99 22.72
N ALA A 147 5.81 -4.07 23.62
CA ALA A 147 6.05 -4.28 25.05
C ALA A 147 6.80 -5.58 25.38
N ARG A 148 6.66 -6.61 24.56
CA ARG A 148 7.37 -7.90 24.72
C ARG A 148 8.71 -7.97 24.00
N ARG A 149 9.20 -6.89 23.39
CA ARG A 149 10.39 -6.88 22.56
C ARG A 149 10.31 -7.98 21.49
N PRO A 150 9.35 -7.88 20.56
CA PRO A 150 9.10 -8.93 19.58
C PRO A 150 10.28 -9.13 18.64
N SER A 151 10.42 -10.34 18.07
CA SER A 151 11.38 -10.66 17.00
C SER A 151 10.88 -10.23 15.62
N VAL A 152 9.59 -9.91 15.47
CA VAL A 152 8.96 -9.42 14.24
C VAL A 152 7.77 -8.53 14.54
N LEU A 153 7.52 -7.53 13.70
CA LEU A 153 6.30 -6.72 13.73
C LEU A 153 5.40 -7.06 12.54
N LEU A 154 4.12 -7.29 12.83
CA LEU A 154 3.07 -7.57 11.85
C LEU A 154 1.98 -6.49 12.01
N LEU A 155 1.83 -5.62 11.01
CA LEU A 155 0.95 -4.46 11.07
C LEU A 155 -0.12 -4.58 9.99
N ASP A 156 -1.38 -4.77 10.40
CA ASP A 156 -2.51 -4.92 9.49
C ASP A 156 -3.25 -3.59 9.37
N GLU A 157 -3.01 -2.84 8.30
CA GLU A 157 -3.57 -1.51 8.01
C GLU A 157 -3.53 -0.54 9.20
N PRO A 158 -2.37 -0.31 9.83
CA PRO A 158 -2.28 0.39 11.11
C PRO A 158 -2.70 1.87 11.06
N LEU A 159 -2.84 2.47 9.87
CA LEU A 159 -3.20 3.88 9.69
C LEU A 159 -4.60 4.09 9.09
N SER A 160 -5.32 3.00 8.76
CA SER A 160 -6.60 3.07 8.03
C SER A 160 -7.71 3.83 8.78
N ALA A 161 -7.71 3.78 10.10
CA ALA A 161 -8.71 4.46 10.94
C ALA A 161 -8.45 5.96 11.16
N LEU A 162 -7.38 6.53 10.56
CA LEU A 162 -7.01 7.94 10.71
C LEU A 162 -7.54 8.79 9.56
N ASP A 163 -7.95 10.01 9.87
CA ASP A 163 -8.25 11.03 8.85
C ASP A 163 -6.97 11.45 8.10
N ALA A 164 -7.13 12.02 6.90
CA ALA A 164 -6.01 12.35 6.01
C ALA A 164 -4.98 13.31 6.64
N ARG A 165 -5.41 14.26 7.49
CA ARG A 165 -4.53 15.23 8.13
C ARG A 165 -3.64 14.56 9.19
N THR A 166 -4.23 13.73 10.03
CA THR A 166 -3.56 13.00 11.11
C THR A 166 -2.67 11.88 10.55
N ARG A 167 -3.07 11.24 9.45
CA ARG A 167 -2.36 10.13 8.81
C ARG A 167 -0.94 10.50 8.41
N ALA A 168 -0.71 11.65 7.78
CA ALA A 168 0.62 12.07 7.34
C ALA A 168 1.63 12.24 8.50
N SER A 169 1.18 12.72 9.66
CA SER A 169 2.03 12.80 10.87
C SER A 169 2.28 11.42 11.44
N ALA A 170 1.23 10.59 11.57
CA ALA A 170 1.31 9.23 12.09
C ALA A 170 2.23 8.33 11.23
N THR A 171 2.23 8.51 9.90
CA THR A 171 3.13 7.80 8.98
C THR A 171 4.60 8.11 9.31
N ARG A 172 4.95 9.38 9.53
CA ARG A 172 6.33 9.77 9.88
C ARG A 172 6.75 9.24 11.26
N GLU A 173 5.84 9.31 12.24
CA GLU A 173 6.07 8.76 13.58
C GLU A 173 6.28 7.25 13.53
N LEU A 174 5.44 6.53 12.79
CA LEU A 174 5.56 5.09 12.60
C LEU A 174 6.88 4.73 11.89
N ALA A 175 7.28 5.47 10.85
CA ALA A 175 8.56 5.26 10.16
C ALA A 175 9.76 5.38 11.10
N ALA A 176 9.74 6.35 12.02
CA ALA A 176 10.80 6.48 13.03
C ALA A 176 10.84 5.28 13.97
N LEU A 177 9.66 4.85 14.46
CA LEU A 177 9.52 3.70 15.37
C LEU A 177 9.98 2.38 14.73
N LEU A 178 9.64 2.15 13.45
CA LEU A 178 10.04 0.93 12.73
C LEU A 178 11.57 0.86 12.55
N ARG A 179 12.20 1.97 12.22
CA ARG A 179 13.67 2.03 12.12
C ARG A 179 14.38 1.76 13.45
N GLU A 180 13.84 2.26 14.56
CA GLU A 180 14.41 2.03 15.90
C GLU A 180 14.15 0.61 16.43
N ALA A 181 13.13 -0.09 15.92
CA ALA A 181 12.79 -1.43 16.39
C ALA A 181 13.81 -2.50 15.95
N GLU A 182 14.54 -2.27 14.84
CA GLU A 182 15.58 -3.15 14.28
C GLU A 182 15.14 -4.60 14.04
N VAL A 183 13.84 -4.86 14.01
CA VAL A 183 13.25 -6.19 13.74
C VAL A 183 12.63 -6.22 12.35
N PRO A 184 12.46 -7.41 11.72
CA PRO A 184 11.68 -7.50 10.49
C PRO A 184 10.26 -7.02 10.72
N CYS A 185 9.73 -6.26 9.75
CA CYS A 185 8.37 -5.75 9.77
C CYS A 185 7.63 -6.14 8.49
N VAL A 186 6.40 -6.61 8.62
CA VAL A 186 5.45 -6.73 7.51
C VAL A 186 4.29 -5.78 7.78
N LEU A 187 4.06 -4.86 6.86
CA LEU A 187 3.03 -3.84 6.92
C LEU A 187 2.02 -4.06 5.79
N VAL A 188 0.77 -4.32 6.10
CA VAL A 188 -0.32 -4.30 5.10
C VAL A 188 -0.82 -2.87 4.95
N THR A 189 -0.90 -2.40 3.72
CA THR A 189 -1.54 -1.11 3.39
C THR A 189 -2.16 -1.14 2.00
N HIS A 190 -3.15 -0.28 1.77
CA HIS A 190 -3.76 0.00 0.48
C HIS A 190 -3.36 1.38 -0.07
N ASP A 191 -2.49 2.11 0.63
CA ASP A 191 -2.00 3.44 0.25
C ASP A 191 -0.53 3.35 -0.19
N PHE A 192 -0.25 3.75 -1.45
CA PHE A 192 1.10 3.73 -1.99
C PHE A 192 2.05 4.70 -1.27
N THR A 193 1.54 5.85 -0.81
CA THR A 193 2.35 6.82 -0.08
C THR A 193 2.82 6.23 1.25
N GLU A 194 1.94 5.52 1.95
CA GLU A 194 2.31 4.78 3.17
C GLU A 194 3.36 3.70 2.86
N ALA A 195 3.11 2.89 1.82
CA ALA A 195 4.04 1.85 1.39
C ALA A 195 5.42 2.42 1.02
N ALA A 196 5.47 3.58 0.36
CA ALA A 196 6.71 4.24 -0.06
C ALA A 196 7.49 4.89 1.10
N VAL A 197 6.80 5.34 2.15
CA VAL A 197 7.45 5.98 3.32
C VAL A 197 7.88 4.96 4.36
N LEU A 198 7.08 3.90 4.56
CA LEU A 198 7.27 2.91 5.62
C LEU A 198 8.02 1.67 5.15
N GLY A 199 7.85 1.27 3.88
CA GLY A 199 8.43 0.06 3.31
C GLY A 199 9.77 0.31 2.64
N ASP A 200 10.76 -0.51 2.95
CA ASP A 200 11.99 -0.59 2.16
C ASP A 200 11.71 -1.25 0.80
N GLU A 201 10.80 -2.22 0.80
CA GLU A 201 10.27 -2.89 -0.38
C GLU A 201 8.74 -2.96 -0.30
N VAL A 202 8.12 -3.10 -1.45
CA VAL A 202 6.70 -3.38 -1.59
C VAL A 202 6.53 -4.73 -2.29
N ALA A 203 5.70 -5.59 -1.70
CA ALA A 203 5.26 -6.83 -2.31
C ALA A 203 3.75 -6.72 -2.61
N VAL A 204 3.37 -7.02 -3.84
CA VAL A 204 1.96 -6.97 -4.27
C VAL A 204 1.44 -8.38 -4.44
N ILE A 205 0.35 -8.69 -3.71
CA ILE A 205 -0.40 -9.94 -3.85
C ILE A 205 -1.67 -9.67 -4.64
N ASP A 206 -1.92 -10.48 -5.63
CA ASP A 206 -3.16 -10.49 -6.40
C ASP A 206 -3.57 -11.94 -6.71
N GLY A 207 -4.87 -12.23 -6.61
CA GLY A 207 -5.38 -13.59 -6.79
C GLY A 207 -4.67 -14.65 -5.91
N GLY A 208 -4.26 -14.29 -4.69
CA GLY A 208 -3.57 -15.18 -3.77
C GLY A 208 -2.10 -15.48 -4.11
N ARG A 209 -1.50 -14.77 -5.06
CA ARG A 209 -0.11 -14.95 -5.49
C ARG A 209 0.69 -13.65 -5.44
N LEU A 210 2.00 -13.77 -5.20
CA LEU A 210 2.92 -12.64 -5.30
C LEU A 210 3.13 -12.27 -6.79
N VAL A 211 2.62 -11.11 -7.22
CA VAL A 211 2.72 -10.67 -8.63
C VAL A 211 3.91 -9.75 -8.89
N GLN A 212 4.31 -8.98 -7.90
CA GLN A 212 5.48 -8.10 -8.01
C GLN A 212 6.07 -7.79 -6.64
N ARG A 213 7.41 -7.69 -6.58
CA ARG A 213 8.16 -7.20 -5.41
C ARG A 213 9.31 -6.31 -5.88
N GLY A 214 9.59 -5.26 -5.14
CA GLY A 214 10.69 -4.35 -5.39
C GLY A 214 10.60 -3.08 -4.56
N THR A 215 11.49 -2.12 -4.80
CA THR A 215 11.38 -0.80 -4.18
C THR A 215 10.13 -0.06 -4.67
N PRO A 216 9.56 0.88 -3.89
CA PRO A 216 8.44 1.69 -4.36
C PRO A 216 8.71 2.35 -5.72
N ALA A 217 9.92 2.87 -5.92
CA ALA A 217 10.32 3.48 -7.18
C ALA A 217 10.31 2.48 -8.36
N ALA A 218 10.74 1.23 -8.13
CA ALA A 218 10.73 0.20 -9.17
C ALA A 218 9.30 -0.22 -9.55
N LEU A 219 8.39 -0.31 -8.57
CA LEU A 219 6.98 -0.61 -8.85
C LEU A 219 6.32 0.51 -9.68
N ALA A 220 6.59 1.77 -9.32
CA ALA A 220 6.09 2.93 -10.07
C ALA A 220 6.66 3.00 -11.48
N ALA A 221 7.97 2.72 -11.65
CA ALA A 221 8.62 2.80 -12.97
C ALA A 221 8.20 1.69 -13.93
N THR A 222 7.97 0.46 -13.42
CA THR A 222 7.66 -0.72 -14.23
C THR A 222 6.57 -1.57 -13.60
N PRO A 223 5.32 -1.11 -13.57
CA PRO A 223 4.22 -1.88 -13.02
C PRO A 223 3.96 -3.14 -13.88
N ARG A 224 3.80 -4.30 -13.22
CA ARG A 224 3.59 -5.60 -13.89
C ARG A 224 2.12 -6.02 -13.97
N SER A 225 1.23 -5.26 -13.34
CA SER A 225 -0.22 -5.49 -13.43
C SER A 225 -0.96 -4.16 -13.40
N ALA A 226 -2.20 -4.15 -13.91
CA ALA A 226 -3.08 -2.98 -13.84
C ALA A 226 -3.29 -2.50 -12.40
N PHE A 227 -3.39 -3.45 -11.44
CA PHE A 227 -3.46 -3.09 -10.02
C PHE A 227 -2.21 -2.35 -9.55
N VAL A 228 -0.99 -2.81 -9.91
CA VAL A 228 0.25 -2.13 -9.50
C VAL A 228 0.31 -0.72 -10.08
N ALA A 229 -0.09 -0.54 -11.34
CA ALA A 229 -0.14 0.77 -11.97
C ALA A 229 -1.11 1.71 -11.24
N ASP A 230 -2.34 1.27 -10.97
CA ASP A 230 -3.34 2.03 -10.23
C ASP A 230 -2.88 2.32 -8.79
N PHE A 231 -2.36 1.33 -8.10
CA PHE A 231 -1.82 1.46 -6.74
C PHE A 231 -0.70 2.49 -6.65
N THR A 232 0.19 2.55 -7.65
CA THR A 232 1.27 3.56 -7.73
C THR A 232 0.76 4.95 -8.14
N GLY A 233 -0.52 5.09 -8.43
CA GLY A 233 -1.18 6.34 -8.78
C GLY A 233 -1.16 6.66 -10.27
N ALA A 234 -0.77 5.73 -11.14
CA ALA A 234 -0.91 5.88 -12.57
C ALA A 234 -2.39 5.78 -12.97
N VAL A 235 -2.74 6.45 -14.05
CA VAL A 235 -4.00 6.24 -14.75
C VAL A 235 -3.87 4.97 -15.58
N VAL A 236 -4.90 4.13 -15.53
CA VAL A 236 -4.95 2.86 -16.29
C VAL A 236 -6.11 2.93 -17.29
N LEU A 237 -5.77 2.86 -18.58
CA LEU A 237 -6.71 2.85 -19.70
C LEU A 237 -6.71 1.46 -20.31
N ARG A 238 -7.87 0.85 -20.44
CA ARG A 238 -8.02 -0.50 -21.05
C ARG A 238 -8.27 -0.40 -22.54
N GLY A 239 -7.73 -1.35 -23.30
CA GLY A 239 -7.93 -1.39 -24.72
C GLY A 239 -7.24 -2.58 -25.40
N THR A 240 -7.22 -2.55 -26.72
CA THR A 240 -6.60 -3.58 -27.56
C THR A 240 -5.39 -3.00 -28.28
N ALA A 241 -4.23 -3.60 -28.06
CA ALA A 241 -2.96 -3.19 -28.64
C ALA A 241 -2.71 -3.85 -30.00
N GLN A 242 -2.12 -3.07 -30.91
CA GLN A 242 -1.66 -3.51 -32.23
C GLN A 242 -0.28 -2.89 -32.51
N SER A 243 0.73 -3.73 -32.72
CA SER A 243 2.08 -3.28 -33.07
C SER A 243 2.13 -2.72 -34.47
N ARG A 244 2.91 -1.63 -34.68
CA ARG A 244 3.12 -0.98 -35.96
C ARG A 244 4.57 -1.11 -36.42
N SER A 245 4.76 -0.95 -37.74
CA SER A 245 6.07 -0.98 -38.36
C SER A 245 6.98 0.22 -38.04
N ASP A 246 6.41 1.30 -37.46
CA ASP A 246 7.14 2.52 -37.05
C ASP A 246 7.75 2.44 -35.64
N GLY A 247 7.71 1.27 -35.03
CA GLY A 247 8.24 1.05 -33.67
C GLY A 247 7.30 1.50 -32.54
N LEU A 248 6.07 1.87 -32.86
CA LEU A 248 5.03 2.19 -31.92
C LEU A 248 3.99 1.07 -31.82
N THR A 249 3.43 0.90 -30.65
CA THR A 249 2.21 0.11 -30.44
C THR A 249 1.05 1.07 -30.26
N LEU A 250 0.00 0.91 -31.02
CA LEU A 250 -1.25 1.64 -30.84
C LEU A 250 -2.21 0.82 -30.01
N VAL A 251 -2.93 1.48 -29.11
CA VAL A 251 -3.96 0.88 -28.27
C VAL A 251 -5.28 1.56 -28.57
N ASP A 252 -6.20 0.81 -29.15
CA ASP A 252 -7.60 1.23 -29.32
C ASP A 252 -8.29 1.07 -27.96
N LEU A 253 -8.72 2.20 -27.38
CA LEU A 253 -9.28 2.23 -26.03
C LEU A 253 -10.74 1.78 -26.02
N ASP A 254 -11.13 0.99 -25.02
CA ASP A 254 -12.51 0.48 -24.83
C ASP A 254 -13.53 1.63 -24.72
N GLY A 255 -13.12 2.79 -24.21
CA GLY A 255 -13.94 4.00 -24.10
C GLY A 255 -13.94 4.89 -25.35
N GLY A 256 -13.28 4.45 -26.43
CA GLY A 256 -13.03 5.23 -27.64
C GLY A 256 -11.76 6.07 -27.58
N GLY A 257 -11.23 6.40 -28.73
CA GLY A 257 -9.92 7.03 -28.89
C GLY A 257 -8.78 6.02 -28.97
N GLN A 258 -7.57 6.54 -29.22
CA GLN A 258 -6.38 5.73 -29.45
C GLN A 258 -5.18 6.36 -28.74
N VAL A 259 -4.33 5.54 -28.15
CA VAL A 259 -3.05 5.94 -27.58
C VAL A 259 -1.89 5.14 -28.14
N ALA A 260 -0.71 5.75 -28.18
CA ALA A 260 0.53 5.15 -28.62
C ALA A 260 1.46 4.87 -27.43
N SER A 261 2.19 3.77 -27.50
CA SER A 261 3.28 3.42 -26.59
C SER A 261 4.53 3.02 -27.38
N THR A 262 5.69 3.15 -26.75
CA THR A 262 6.96 2.55 -27.23
C THR A 262 7.16 1.12 -26.73
N ASP A 263 6.33 0.65 -25.79
CA ASP A 263 6.37 -0.73 -25.36
C ASP A 263 5.70 -1.64 -26.40
N ALA A 264 6.25 -2.82 -26.63
CA ALA A 264 5.62 -3.82 -27.48
C ALA A 264 4.41 -4.44 -26.78
N GLY A 265 3.34 -4.69 -27.53
CA GLY A 265 2.13 -5.34 -27.00
C GLY A 265 1.16 -5.71 -28.10
N GLU A 266 0.38 -6.77 -27.86
CA GLU A 266 -0.69 -7.23 -28.76
C GLU A 266 -1.89 -7.73 -27.94
N GLY A 267 -3.10 -7.59 -28.49
CA GLY A 267 -4.34 -8.04 -27.85
C GLY A 267 -4.77 -7.16 -26.68
N ALA A 268 -5.50 -7.72 -25.72
CA ALA A 268 -6.00 -6.98 -24.57
C ALA A 268 -4.86 -6.50 -23.67
N VAL A 269 -4.83 -5.20 -23.41
CA VAL A 269 -3.80 -4.54 -22.57
C VAL A 269 -4.40 -3.47 -21.68
N ALA A 270 -3.65 -3.13 -20.62
CA ALA A 270 -3.81 -1.92 -19.84
C ALA A 270 -2.67 -0.94 -20.20
N ALA A 271 -3.02 0.22 -20.74
CA ALA A 271 -2.09 1.32 -20.99
C ALA A 271 -2.06 2.21 -19.74
N SER A 272 -0.90 2.36 -19.11
CA SER A 272 -0.75 3.18 -17.90
C SER A 272 0.09 4.43 -18.18
N VAL A 273 -0.31 5.55 -17.56
CA VAL A 273 0.41 6.83 -17.62
C VAL A 273 0.24 7.57 -16.31
N PHE A 274 1.27 8.24 -15.83
CA PHE A 274 1.14 9.03 -14.61
C PHE A 274 0.46 10.39 -14.86
N PRO A 275 -0.38 10.87 -13.91
CA PRO A 275 -1.09 12.13 -14.04
C PRO A 275 -0.21 13.36 -14.32
N TRP A 276 1.02 13.39 -13.83
CA TRP A 276 1.97 14.47 -14.05
C TRP A 276 2.66 14.45 -15.42
N GLU A 277 2.55 13.34 -16.17
CA GLU A 277 2.99 13.23 -17.56
C GLU A 277 1.94 13.77 -18.55
N ILE A 278 0.71 14.00 -18.06
CA ILE A 278 -0.42 14.44 -18.88
C ILE A 278 -0.53 15.94 -18.83
N ALA A 279 -0.28 16.59 -19.96
CA ALA A 279 -0.57 17.99 -20.16
C ALA A 279 -2.03 18.19 -20.58
N VAL A 280 -2.61 19.32 -20.21
CA VAL A 280 -3.98 19.72 -20.57
C VAL A 280 -3.94 20.95 -21.43
N GLU A 281 -4.61 20.90 -22.58
CA GLU A 281 -4.67 21.95 -23.58
C GLU A 281 -6.12 22.30 -23.89
N PRO A 282 -6.41 23.52 -24.41
CA PRO A 282 -7.73 23.86 -24.92
C PRO A 282 -8.19 22.87 -26.00
N ALA A 283 -9.46 22.51 -26.01
CA ALA A 283 -10.05 21.72 -27.07
C ALA A 283 -9.88 22.44 -28.42
N GLY A 284 -9.29 21.76 -29.43
CA GLY A 284 -9.07 22.34 -30.76
C GLY A 284 -7.77 23.13 -30.94
N ALA A 285 -6.94 23.30 -29.91
CA ALA A 285 -5.60 23.88 -30.07
C ALA A 285 -4.74 23.04 -31.04
N ALA A 286 -3.95 23.71 -31.87
CA ALA A 286 -2.94 23.04 -32.72
C ALA A 286 -1.88 22.42 -31.82
N HIS A 287 -1.48 21.17 -32.11
CA HIS A 287 -0.49 20.44 -31.31
C HIS A 287 0.74 20.09 -32.17
N PRO A 288 1.69 21.02 -32.37
CA PRO A 288 2.87 20.79 -33.16
C PRO A 288 4.00 20.04 -32.42
N GLY A 289 3.72 19.52 -31.21
CA GLY A 289 4.71 18.94 -30.29
C GLY A 289 5.07 17.48 -30.58
N SER A 290 5.98 16.94 -29.74
CA SER A 290 6.41 15.53 -29.74
C SER A 290 5.48 14.58 -29.02
N ALA A 291 4.42 15.06 -28.38
CA ALA A 291 3.40 14.22 -27.77
C ALA A 291 2.61 13.51 -28.88
N ARG A 292 2.54 12.20 -28.82
CA ARG A 292 1.82 11.37 -29.80
C ARG A 292 0.41 11.02 -29.33
N ASN A 293 0.17 11.13 -28.01
CA ASN A 293 -1.13 10.88 -27.43
C ASN A 293 -1.89 12.19 -27.26
N ARG A 294 -3.12 12.22 -27.78
CA ARG A 294 -4.04 13.33 -27.65
C ARG A 294 -5.48 12.82 -27.62
N ILE A 295 -6.13 12.96 -26.51
CA ILE A 295 -7.50 12.51 -26.30
C ILE A 295 -8.37 13.69 -25.89
N ALA A 296 -9.56 13.81 -26.51
CA ALA A 296 -10.57 14.75 -26.07
C ALA A 296 -11.16 14.28 -24.73
N ALA A 297 -11.26 15.17 -23.78
CA ALA A 297 -11.75 14.86 -22.45
C ALA A 297 -12.61 16.02 -21.92
N GLU A 298 -13.44 15.72 -20.93
CA GLU A 298 -14.19 16.68 -20.14
C GLU A 298 -13.67 16.70 -18.71
N VAL A 299 -13.48 17.90 -18.15
CA VAL A 299 -13.12 18.06 -16.74
C VAL A 299 -14.32 17.70 -15.88
N VAL A 300 -14.16 16.71 -14.99
CA VAL A 300 -15.20 16.29 -14.03
C VAL A 300 -14.94 16.78 -12.61
N SER A 301 -13.66 17.00 -12.25
CA SER A 301 -13.30 17.54 -10.93
C SER A 301 -12.02 18.34 -10.97
N VAL A 302 -11.89 19.29 -10.04
CA VAL A 302 -10.69 20.11 -9.83
C VAL A 302 -10.38 20.08 -8.33
N THR A 303 -9.31 19.39 -7.94
CA THR A 303 -8.98 19.14 -6.53
C THR A 303 -7.57 19.63 -6.22
N PRO A 304 -7.40 20.60 -5.31
CA PRO A 304 -6.08 21.01 -4.83
C PRO A 304 -5.37 19.86 -4.10
N VAL A 305 -4.11 19.60 -4.46
CA VAL A 305 -3.25 18.58 -3.83
C VAL A 305 -1.88 19.19 -3.57
N GLY A 306 -1.66 19.69 -2.34
CA GLY A 306 -0.44 20.41 -2.00
C GLY A 306 -0.27 21.68 -2.86
N GLY A 307 0.87 21.82 -3.56
CA GLY A 307 1.14 22.94 -4.48
C GLY A 307 0.71 22.69 -5.93
N ARG A 308 -0.12 21.67 -6.19
CA ARG A 308 -0.64 21.29 -7.51
C ARG A 308 -2.14 21.14 -7.46
N VAL A 309 -2.75 21.01 -8.62
CA VAL A 309 -4.18 20.70 -8.78
C VAL A 309 -4.31 19.41 -9.56
N ARG A 310 -5.01 18.44 -9.00
CA ARG A 310 -5.40 17.21 -9.70
C ARG A 310 -6.73 17.44 -10.39
N LEU A 311 -6.74 17.24 -11.69
CA LEU A 311 -7.93 17.27 -12.52
C LEU A 311 -8.43 15.82 -12.70
N GLY A 312 -9.68 15.56 -12.37
CA GLY A 312 -10.39 14.41 -12.87
C GLY A 312 -10.94 14.71 -14.26
N LEU A 313 -10.64 13.84 -15.20
CA LEU A 313 -11.03 13.98 -16.61
C LEU A 313 -11.83 12.74 -17.03
N LEU A 314 -12.77 12.89 -17.94
CA LEU A 314 -13.50 11.80 -18.58
C LEU A 314 -13.24 11.82 -20.07
N ALA A 315 -12.65 10.75 -20.60
CA ALA A 315 -12.30 10.55 -22.00
C ALA A 315 -12.82 9.20 -22.50
N GLY A 316 -14.12 8.92 -22.26
CA GLY A 316 -14.69 7.56 -22.42
C GLY A 316 -14.30 6.63 -21.27
N GLN A 317 -13.08 6.74 -20.75
CA GLN A 317 -12.60 6.15 -19.52
C GLN A 317 -12.13 7.24 -18.55
N PRO A 318 -12.09 6.99 -17.22
CA PRO A 318 -11.53 7.93 -16.26
C PRO A 318 -10.06 8.20 -16.54
N LEU A 319 -9.68 9.48 -16.50
CA LEU A 319 -8.32 9.96 -16.69
C LEU A 319 -8.03 11.01 -15.60
N ALA A 320 -6.79 11.19 -15.22
CA ALA A 320 -6.39 12.25 -14.30
C ALA A 320 -5.16 12.97 -14.82
N ALA A 321 -5.07 14.27 -14.58
CA ALA A 321 -3.88 15.08 -14.86
C ALA A 321 -3.50 15.90 -13.64
N GLU A 322 -2.21 16.19 -13.46
CA GLU A 322 -1.75 17.14 -12.45
C GLU A 322 -1.20 18.39 -13.12
N VAL A 323 -1.76 19.54 -12.75
CA VAL A 323 -1.41 20.84 -13.30
C VAL A 323 -1.10 21.85 -12.21
N SER A 324 -0.51 23.00 -12.55
CA SER A 324 -0.32 24.08 -11.61
C SER A 324 -1.63 24.88 -11.39
N GLU A 325 -1.75 25.56 -10.25
CA GLU A 325 -2.88 26.48 -10.01
C GLU A 325 -2.94 27.60 -11.07
N ALA A 326 -1.80 28.02 -11.60
CA ALA A 326 -1.76 29.00 -12.68
C ALA A 326 -2.45 28.45 -13.94
N ALA A 327 -2.12 27.21 -14.34
CA ALA A 327 -2.76 26.57 -15.49
C ALA A 327 -4.27 26.43 -15.34
N VAL A 328 -4.76 26.16 -14.11
CA VAL A 328 -6.21 26.11 -13.85
C VAL A 328 -6.86 27.49 -14.13
N ARG A 329 -6.23 28.58 -13.70
CA ARG A 329 -6.73 29.93 -13.95
C ARG A 329 -6.64 30.33 -15.43
N ASP A 330 -5.45 30.11 -16.05
CA ASP A 330 -5.16 30.50 -17.42
C ASP A 330 -6.06 29.81 -18.45
N LEU A 331 -6.36 28.54 -18.19
CA LEU A 331 -7.20 27.70 -19.04
C LEU A 331 -8.68 27.68 -18.58
N ALA A 332 -9.03 28.45 -17.54
CA ALA A 332 -10.37 28.49 -16.94
C ALA A 332 -10.95 27.08 -16.66
N LEU A 333 -10.13 26.16 -16.12
CA LEU A 333 -10.51 24.77 -15.90
C LEU A 333 -11.53 24.64 -14.78
N ALA A 334 -12.71 24.15 -15.13
CA ALA A 334 -13.81 23.87 -14.21
C ALA A 334 -14.58 22.63 -14.69
N PRO A 335 -15.36 21.95 -13.84
CA PRO A 335 -16.23 20.86 -14.27
C PRO A 335 -17.10 21.26 -15.47
N GLY A 336 -17.16 20.37 -16.49
CA GLY A 336 -17.85 20.60 -17.75
C GLY A 336 -17.01 21.23 -18.86
N VAL A 337 -15.80 21.73 -18.56
CA VAL A 337 -14.91 22.30 -19.59
C VAL A 337 -14.32 21.18 -20.43
N ARG A 338 -14.40 21.33 -21.76
CA ARG A 338 -13.77 20.41 -22.72
C ARG A 338 -12.32 20.78 -22.97
N VAL A 339 -11.44 19.78 -22.89
CA VAL A 339 -10.00 19.92 -23.02
C VAL A 339 -9.43 18.80 -23.90
N ALA A 340 -8.17 18.94 -24.30
CA ALA A 340 -7.38 17.85 -24.84
C ALA A 340 -6.34 17.43 -23.80
N ALA A 341 -6.31 16.16 -23.42
CA ALA A 341 -5.26 15.56 -22.65
C ALA A 341 -4.16 15.05 -23.59
N THR A 342 -2.90 15.46 -23.36
CA THR A 342 -1.77 15.17 -24.26
C THR A 342 -0.58 14.64 -23.48
N TRP A 343 0.11 13.63 -24.02
CA TRP A 343 1.36 13.09 -23.44
C TRP A 343 2.19 12.33 -24.46
N LYS A 344 3.44 12.03 -24.11
CA LYS A 344 4.37 11.30 -24.98
C LYS A 344 4.05 9.81 -25.01
N ALA A 345 4.28 9.15 -26.16
CA ALA A 345 4.20 7.70 -26.27
C ALA A 345 5.18 6.98 -25.30
N THR A 346 6.34 7.59 -25.04
CA THR A 346 7.35 7.09 -24.10
C THR A 346 6.90 7.10 -22.63
N ALA A 347 5.87 7.89 -22.29
CA ALA A 347 5.27 7.93 -20.95
C ALA A 347 4.16 6.87 -20.77
N THR A 348 3.73 6.21 -21.85
CA THR A 348 2.72 5.15 -21.79
C THR A 348 3.40 3.80 -21.62
N ARG A 349 3.04 3.06 -20.55
CA ARG A 349 3.48 1.68 -20.34
C ARG A 349 2.36 0.71 -20.66
N LEU A 350 2.69 -0.39 -21.34
CA LEU A 350 1.75 -1.45 -21.64
C LEU A 350 1.91 -2.61 -20.64
N ILE A 351 0.79 -3.05 -20.13
CA ILE A 351 0.68 -4.14 -19.15
C ILE A 351 -0.27 -5.16 -19.77
N ALA A 352 0.09 -6.43 -19.78
CA ALA A 352 -0.79 -7.50 -20.24
C ALA A 352 -2.11 -7.48 -19.44
N GLY A 353 -3.22 -7.59 -20.14
CA GLY A 353 -4.58 -7.54 -19.60
C GLY A 353 -4.98 -8.80 -18.85
#